data_bd9c95955f118f4cb1b0788e368c0283
#
_entry.id   bd9c95955f118f4cb1b0788e368c0283
#
_cell.length_a   1.000
_cell.length_b   1.000
_cell.length_c   1.000
_cell.angle_alpha   90.00
_cell.angle_beta   90.00
_cell.angle_gamma   90.00
#
_symmetry.space_group_name_H-M   'P 1'
#
loop_
_entity.id
_entity.type
_entity.pdbx_description
1 polymer ?
#
loop_
_entity_poly.entity_id
_entity_poly.type
_entity_poly.pdbx_seq_one_letter_code
_entity_poly.pdbx_strand_id
1 'polypeptide(L)'
;MIYKSPFLIVFVFLLSLPVFGGSAVGDDAVVRQAISDYVDAFNRNDWQAVGAMWSEDGSHVDRESGERTVGRDAVMADIHAAVQQRPDTKLAGTVDHLRQIRPDVYSVVGTIEVQSADLPQSVSDFSAILVNEDSKWVIDSIEETPHAAPKSSYEALQELEWLVGKWVDEADSGRVETTFRWTANQAFLLRSFVVRGADQVTGQGTQVIGWDPRSQEIRSWAFSSDGAFGDATWVRTGNQWLIRSSQTVPDGRAASGTYVLTKVDDQTMTLQLIGHDIEGEPQPTEPAVTVVRVADQPQSVPDPSANNPR
;
A
#
# COMPACT_ATOMS: atom_id res chain seq x y z
N MET A 1 -1.57 -9.10 -36.13
CA MET A 1 -2.21 -7.85 -36.57
C MET A 1 -3.01 -7.32 -35.38
N ILE A 2 -2.35 -6.51 -34.56
CA ILE A 2 -2.87 -6.08 -33.25
C ILE A 2 -3.19 -4.59 -33.34
N TYR A 3 -4.46 -4.25 -33.21
CA TYR A 3 -4.95 -2.87 -33.19
C TYR A 3 -4.58 -2.21 -31.87
N LYS A 4 -3.73 -1.19 -31.92
CA LYS A 4 -3.51 -0.23 -30.84
C LYS A 4 -4.54 0.89 -30.98
N SER A 5 -5.38 1.05 -29.98
CA SER A 5 -6.27 2.20 -29.84
C SER A 5 -5.67 3.19 -28.85
N PRO A 6 -5.44 4.45 -29.22
CA PRO A 6 -5.01 5.46 -28.25
C PRO A 6 -6.27 6.09 -27.63
N PHE A 7 -6.45 5.89 -26.32
CA PHE A 7 -7.43 6.66 -25.56
C PHE A 7 -6.84 8.04 -25.25
N LEU A 8 -7.28 9.03 -26.01
CA LEU A 8 -7.08 10.44 -25.72
C LEU A 8 -8.19 10.87 -24.77
N ILE A 9 -7.89 11.00 -23.47
CA ILE A 9 -8.84 11.57 -22.50
C ILE A 9 -8.66 13.08 -22.51
N VAL A 10 -9.57 13.76 -23.19
CA VAL A 10 -9.73 15.21 -23.11
C VAL A 10 -10.58 15.50 -21.88
N PHE A 11 -9.96 16.06 -20.83
CA PHE A 11 -10.70 16.59 -19.70
C PHE A 11 -11.28 17.95 -20.08
N VAL A 12 -12.59 18.00 -20.31
CA VAL A 12 -13.34 19.24 -20.42
C VAL A 12 -13.70 19.70 -19.01
N PHE A 13 -13.09 20.81 -18.59
CA PHE A 13 -13.49 21.52 -17.39
C PHE A 13 -14.85 22.18 -17.60
N LEU A 14 -15.91 21.65 -16.98
CA LEU A 14 -17.18 22.34 -16.79
C LEU A 14 -17.10 23.20 -15.54
N LEU A 15 -16.86 24.50 -15.73
CA LEU A 15 -17.05 25.52 -14.71
C LEU A 15 -18.53 25.67 -14.40
N SER A 16 -19.01 25.16 -13.26
CA SER A 16 -20.26 25.59 -12.66
C SER A 16 -19.97 26.76 -11.70
N LEU A 17 -20.32 27.97 -12.10
CA LEU A 17 -20.30 29.16 -11.27
C LEU A 17 -21.50 29.16 -10.32
N PRO A 18 -21.32 29.33 -8.99
CA PRO A 18 -22.34 29.94 -8.16
C PRO A 18 -22.11 31.45 -8.09
N VAL A 19 -23.09 32.21 -8.51
CA VAL A 19 -23.16 33.66 -8.32
C VAL A 19 -23.58 33.96 -6.89
N PHE A 20 -22.67 34.54 -6.08
CA PHE A 20 -23.06 35.37 -4.93
C PHE A 20 -21.94 36.33 -4.51
N GLY A 21 -22.21 37.64 -4.60
CA GLY A 21 -21.80 38.67 -3.65
C GLY A 21 -20.37 39.19 -3.63
N GLY A 22 -20.10 40.31 -4.36
CA GLY A 22 -19.31 41.45 -3.91
C GLY A 22 -17.82 41.26 -3.54
N SER A 23 -16.92 41.76 -4.38
CA SER A 23 -15.52 42.19 -4.12
C SER A 23 -14.40 41.17 -3.86
N ALA A 24 -14.64 39.93 -3.51
CA ALA A 24 -13.58 38.92 -3.28
C ALA A 24 -13.25 38.04 -4.51
N VAL A 25 -14.06 38.06 -5.53
CA VAL A 25 -13.93 37.12 -6.68
C VAL A 25 -12.73 37.45 -7.58
N GLY A 26 -12.26 38.72 -7.57
CA GLY A 26 -11.13 39.15 -8.38
C GLY A 26 -9.77 38.67 -7.84
N ASP A 27 -9.59 38.76 -6.54
CA ASP A 27 -8.30 38.46 -5.91
C ASP A 27 -8.06 36.95 -5.80
N ASP A 28 -9.11 36.16 -5.49
CA ASP A 28 -9.04 34.68 -5.46
C ASP A 28 -8.60 34.09 -6.82
N ALA A 29 -9.11 34.65 -7.92
CA ALA A 29 -8.73 34.23 -9.27
C ALA A 29 -7.26 34.50 -9.56
N VAL A 30 -6.74 35.67 -9.12
CA VAL A 30 -5.34 36.02 -9.30
C VAL A 30 -4.40 35.13 -8.49
N VAL A 31 -4.78 34.79 -7.24
CA VAL A 31 -4.00 33.85 -6.41
C VAL A 31 -4.00 32.44 -7.01
N ARG A 32 -5.14 31.96 -7.49
CA ARG A 32 -5.20 30.65 -8.20
C ARG A 32 -4.34 30.66 -9.47
N GLN A 33 -4.33 31.76 -10.20
CA GLN A 33 -3.49 31.89 -11.39
C GLN A 33 -2.01 31.87 -11.03
N ALA A 34 -1.58 32.52 -9.95
CA ALA A 34 -0.18 32.51 -9.51
C ALA A 34 0.28 31.07 -9.17
N ILE A 35 -0.60 30.26 -8.55
CA ILE A 35 -0.29 28.84 -8.26
C ILE A 35 -0.20 28.04 -9.56
N SER A 36 -1.12 28.25 -10.50
CA SER A 36 -1.06 27.60 -11.81
C SER A 36 0.22 27.97 -12.57
N ASP A 37 0.61 29.25 -12.54
CA ASP A 37 1.83 29.74 -13.19
C ASP A 37 3.09 29.11 -12.57
N TYR A 38 3.08 28.86 -11.24
CA TYR A 38 4.16 28.15 -10.54
C TYR A 38 4.30 26.71 -11.07
N VAL A 39 3.20 25.97 -11.12
CA VAL A 39 3.17 24.58 -11.62
C VAL A 39 3.64 24.54 -13.08
N ASP A 40 3.17 25.48 -13.90
CA ASP A 40 3.55 25.57 -15.31
C ASP A 40 5.04 25.92 -15.49
N ALA A 41 5.58 26.83 -14.68
CA ALA A 41 6.99 27.19 -14.71
C ALA A 41 7.87 25.99 -14.28
N PHE A 42 7.49 25.31 -13.21
CA PHE A 42 8.16 24.08 -12.76
C PHE A 42 8.20 23.02 -13.86
N ASN A 43 7.06 22.75 -14.48
CA ASN A 43 6.92 21.72 -15.53
C ASN A 43 7.69 22.05 -16.82
N ARG A 44 8.00 23.33 -17.06
CA ARG A 44 8.88 23.77 -18.16
C ARG A 44 10.34 23.86 -17.76
N ASN A 45 10.70 23.56 -16.50
CA ASN A 45 12.03 23.77 -15.93
C ASN A 45 12.50 25.23 -15.98
N ASP A 46 11.56 26.19 -15.88
CA ASP A 46 11.86 27.61 -15.81
C ASP A 46 12.17 28.01 -14.36
N TRP A 47 13.37 27.67 -13.94
CA TRP A 47 13.81 27.84 -12.56
C TRP A 47 13.92 29.30 -12.14
N GLN A 48 14.15 30.19 -13.09
CA GLN A 48 14.15 31.62 -12.82
C GLN A 48 12.74 32.10 -12.45
N ALA A 49 11.72 31.65 -13.21
CA ALA A 49 10.34 31.96 -12.91
C ALA A 49 9.88 31.32 -11.60
N VAL A 50 10.22 30.04 -11.35
CA VAL A 50 9.93 29.36 -10.10
C VAL A 50 10.53 30.11 -8.90
N GLY A 51 11.81 30.49 -8.97
CA GLY A 51 12.47 31.23 -7.88
C GLY A 51 11.86 32.62 -7.66
N ALA A 52 11.44 33.32 -8.72
CA ALA A 52 10.78 34.61 -8.61
C ALA A 52 9.40 34.58 -7.95
N MET A 53 8.82 33.39 -7.78
CA MET A 53 7.55 33.17 -7.08
C MET A 53 7.71 32.81 -5.59
N TRP A 54 8.93 32.87 -5.07
CA TRP A 54 9.21 32.77 -3.64
C TRP A 54 9.60 34.14 -3.08
N SER A 55 9.16 34.44 -1.85
CA SER A 55 9.67 35.60 -1.12
C SER A 55 11.16 35.41 -0.78
N GLU A 56 11.88 36.48 -0.48
CA GLU A 56 13.31 36.39 -0.17
C GLU A 56 13.58 35.50 1.04
N ASP A 57 12.75 35.60 2.09
CA ASP A 57 12.82 34.84 3.31
C ASP A 57 11.87 33.61 3.30
N GLY A 58 11.38 33.20 2.12
CA GLY A 58 10.42 32.13 1.96
C GLY A 58 10.88 30.81 2.60
N SER A 59 9.96 30.05 3.14
CA SER A 59 10.29 28.80 3.83
C SER A 59 9.47 27.61 3.38
N HIS A 60 10.12 26.43 3.33
CA HIS A 60 9.51 25.14 3.09
C HIS A 60 9.68 24.25 4.31
N VAL A 61 8.61 23.55 4.70
CA VAL A 61 8.63 22.59 5.83
C VAL A 61 8.05 21.26 5.35
N ASP A 62 8.84 20.20 5.45
CA ASP A 62 8.38 18.82 5.36
C ASP A 62 7.89 18.37 6.75
N ARG A 63 6.60 18.08 6.85
CA ARG A 63 5.96 17.68 8.12
C ARG A 63 6.25 16.23 8.51
N GLU A 64 6.68 15.38 7.60
CA GLU A 64 7.05 14.00 7.90
C GLU A 64 8.44 13.93 8.54
N SER A 65 9.43 14.55 7.94
CA SER A 65 10.81 14.59 8.46
C SER A 65 11.01 15.66 9.53
N GLY A 66 10.19 16.71 9.54
CA GLY A 66 10.34 17.91 10.35
C GLY A 66 11.43 18.86 9.81
N GLU A 67 11.97 18.58 8.62
CA GLU A 67 12.99 19.42 7.99
C GLU A 67 12.39 20.77 7.57
N ARG A 68 13.16 21.84 7.79
CA ARG A 68 12.78 23.18 7.43
C ARG A 68 13.90 23.89 6.66
N THR A 69 13.60 24.32 5.46
CA THR A 69 14.49 25.12 4.61
C THR A 69 13.99 26.56 4.62
N VAL A 70 14.88 27.52 4.82
CA VAL A 70 14.55 28.97 4.90
C VAL A 70 15.41 29.77 3.94
N GLY A 71 14.77 30.67 3.21
CA GLY A 71 15.34 31.52 2.19
C GLY A 71 15.17 30.96 0.78
N ARG A 72 14.79 31.88 -0.15
CA ARG A 72 14.56 31.53 -1.57
C ARG A 72 15.68 30.69 -2.18
N ASP A 73 16.93 31.09 -1.97
CA ASP A 73 18.08 30.43 -2.58
C ASP A 73 18.26 29.01 -2.05
N ALA A 74 18.01 28.80 -0.76
CA ALA A 74 18.08 27.49 -0.15
C ALA A 74 16.95 26.57 -0.66
N VAL A 75 15.71 27.06 -0.68
CA VAL A 75 14.57 26.32 -1.25
C VAL A 75 14.81 25.95 -2.71
N MET A 76 15.34 26.88 -3.51
CA MET A 76 15.65 26.61 -4.91
C MET A 76 16.78 25.60 -5.08
N ALA A 77 17.76 25.59 -4.16
CA ALA A 77 18.82 24.57 -4.16
C ALA A 77 18.25 23.17 -3.90
N ASP A 78 17.32 23.04 -2.95
CA ASP A 78 16.66 21.76 -2.65
C ASP A 78 15.81 21.28 -3.83
N ILE A 79 15.02 22.16 -4.45
CA ILE A 79 14.24 21.85 -5.66
C ILE A 79 15.16 21.37 -6.78
N HIS A 80 16.26 22.08 -7.04
CA HIS A 80 17.24 21.71 -8.06
C HIS A 80 17.87 20.36 -7.77
N ALA A 81 18.26 20.07 -6.53
CA ALA A 81 18.84 18.78 -6.14
C ALA A 81 17.85 17.64 -6.37
N ALA A 82 16.58 17.84 -6.02
CA ALA A 82 15.53 16.85 -6.24
C ALA A 82 15.30 16.56 -7.73
N VAL A 83 15.20 17.62 -8.57
CA VAL A 83 14.97 17.48 -10.01
C VAL A 83 16.21 16.93 -10.73
N GLN A 84 17.43 17.26 -10.30
CA GLN A 84 18.65 16.67 -10.88
C GLN A 84 18.71 15.15 -10.71
N GLN A 85 18.18 14.65 -9.60
CA GLN A 85 18.06 13.20 -9.39
C GLN A 85 16.96 12.57 -10.26
N ARG A 86 15.96 13.37 -10.68
CA ARG A 86 14.78 12.92 -11.45
C ARG A 86 14.38 13.97 -12.48
N PRO A 87 15.06 14.05 -13.63
CA PRO A 87 14.86 15.12 -14.60
C PRO A 87 13.49 15.15 -15.28
N ASP A 88 12.75 14.04 -15.24
CA ASP A 88 11.41 13.87 -15.81
C ASP A 88 10.29 14.19 -14.81
N THR A 89 10.64 14.73 -13.64
CA THR A 89 9.66 15.10 -12.60
C THR A 89 8.67 16.13 -13.12
N LYS A 90 7.39 15.86 -12.91
CA LYS A 90 6.27 16.74 -13.19
C LYS A 90 5.47 16.99 -11.92
N LEU A 91 4.98 18.21 -11.81
CA LEU A 91 4.16 18.69 -10.72
C LEU A 91 2.73 18.90 -11.20
N ALA A 92 1.76 18.48 -10.41
CA ALA A 92 0.37 18.91 -10.52
C ALA A 92 -0.08 19.43 -9.15
N GLY A 93 -0.95 20.42 -9.15
CA GLY A 93 -1.47 21.01 -7.91
C GLY A 93 -2.96 21.26 -7.99
N THR A 94 -3.66 20.97 -6.91
CA THR A 94 -5.07 21.30 -6.74
C THR A 94 -5.23 22.23 -5.55
N VAL A 95 -5.96 23.33 -5.72
CA VAL A 95 -6.27 24.26 -4.65
C VAL A 95 -7.68 23.98 -4.14
N ASP A 96 -7.78 23.42 -2.94
CA ASP A 96 -9.04 23.04 -2.30
C ASP A 96 -9.70 24.24 -1.62
N HIS A 97 -8.89 25.06 -0.93
CA HIS A 97 -9.39 26.18 -0.17
C HIS A 97 -8.47 27.40 -0.23
N LEU A 98 -9.06 28.57 -0.45
CA LEU A 98 -8.42 29.88 -0.37
C LEU A 98 -9.09 30.70 0.74
N ARG A 99 -8.27 31.35 1.55
CA ARG A 99 -8.76 32.27 2.58
C ARG A 99 -7.91 33.54 2.61
N GLN A 100 -8.51 34.65 2.28
CA GLN A 100 -7.87 35.95 2.48
C GLN A 100 -7.74 36.24 3.98
N ILE A 101 -6.51 36.41 4.45
CA ILE A 101 -6.20 36.79 5.83
C ILE A 101 -6.17 38.31 5.96
N ARG A 102 -5.53 38.96 4.99
CA ARG A 102 -5.42 40.42 4.80
C ARG A 102 -5.46 40.71 3.32
N PRO A 103 -5.61 42.00 2.90
CA PRO A 103 -5.61 42.33 1.48
C PRO A 103 -4.37 41.87 0.70
N ASP A 104 -3.25 41.76 1.39
CA ASP A 104 -1.93 41.36 0.88
C ASP A 104 -1.48 39.98 1.30
N VAL A 105 -2.35 39.15 1.96
CA VAL A 105 -2.00 37.83 2.49
C VAL A 105 -3.14 36.81 2.30
N TYR A 106 -2.81 35.69 1.66
CA TYR A 106 -3.69 34.53 1.51
C TYR A 106 -3.14 33.30 2.18
N SER A 107 -4.02 32.51 2.78
CA SER A 107 -3.78 31.12 3.12
C SER A 107 -4.39 30.23 2.04
N VAL A 108 -3.60 29.29 1.57
CA VAL A 108 -3.95 28.33 0.52
C VAL A 108 -3.76 26.92 1.05
N VAL A 109 -4.77 26.09 0.86
CA VAL A 109 -4.70 24.65 1.21
C VAL A 109 -5.04 23.86 -0.03
N GLY A 110 -4.35 22.75 -0.25
CA GLY A 110 -4.57 21.90 -1.40
C GLY A 110 -3.69 20.67 -1.41
N THR A 111 -3.59 20.06 -2.58
CA THR A 111 -2.85 18.83 -2.82
C THR A 111 -1.80 19.05 -3.90
N ILE A 112 -0.60 18.54 -3.68
CA ILE A 112 0.47 18.47 -4.67
C ILE A 112 0.68 17.04 -5.06
N GLU A 113 0.77 16.78 -6.36
CA GLU A 113 1.10 15.49 -6.95
C GLU A 113 2.43 15.62 -7.70
N VAL A 114 3.39 14.75 -7.36
CA VAL A 114 4.68 14.67 -8.03
C VAL A 114 4.76 13.36 -8.79
N GLN A 115 5.00 13.42 -10.10
CA GLN A 115 5.10 12.28 -10.99
C GLN A 115 6.52 12.19 -11.57
N SER A 116 7.06 10.97 -11.65
CA SER A 116 8.32 10.64 -12.32
C SER A 116 8.16 9.28 -13.01
N ALA A 117 8.89 9.05 -14.12
CA ALA A 117 8.70 7.85 -14.96
C ALA A 117 8.91 6.52 -14.21
N ASP A 118 9.87 6.50 -13.28
CA ASP A 118 10.35 5.26 -12.65
C ASP A 118 9.82 5.04 -11.23
N LEU A 119 8.96 5.92 -10.71
CA LEU A 119 8.46 5.83 -9.33
C LEU A 119 6.94 5.95 -9.27
N PRO A 120 6.31 5.36 -8.24
CA PRO A 120 4.92 5.65 -7.92
C PRO A 120 4.71 7.15 -7.74
N GLN A 121 3.57 7.64 -8.20
CA GLN A 121 3.14 9.02 -7.95
C GLN A 121 3.17 9.29 -6.45
N SER A 122 3.79 10.40 -6.03
CA SER A 122 3.70 10.87 -4.65
C SER A 122 2.66 11.99 -4.55
N VAL A 123 1.93 11.98 -3.46
CA VAL A 123 0.86 12.95 -3.18
C VAL A 123 1.14 13.55 -1.80
N SER A 124 1.01 14.87 -1.69
CA SER A 124 1.16 15.59 -0.42
C SER A 124 0.01 16.58 -0.26
N ASP A 125 -0.53 16.68 0.95
CA ASP A 125 -1.33 17.84 1.32
C ASP A 125 -0.40 19.02 1.58
N PHE A 126 -0.77 20.21 1.14
CA PHE A 126 -0.01 21.41 1.45
C PHE A 126 -0.85 22.49 2.10
N SER A 127 -0.19 23.32 2.92
CA SER A 127 -0.70 24.57 3.43
C SER A 127 0.33 25.67 3.17
N ALA A 128 -0.05 26.69 2.43
CA ALA A 128 0.85 27.77 2.05
C ALA A 128 0.31 29.13 2.47
N ILE A 129 1.21 30.06 2.74
CA ILE A 129 0.94 31.48 2.87
C ILE A 129 1.52 32.16 1.63
N LEU A 130 0.67 32.88 0.92
CA LEU A 130 1.07 33.76 -0.16
C LEU A 130 0.97 35.21 0.28
N VAL A 131 1.96 36.01 -0.06
CA VAL A 131 2.00 37.43 0.21
C VAL A 131 2.10 38.23 -1.12
N ASN A 132 1.50 39.40 -1.15
CA ASN A 132 1.60 40.28 -2.31
C ASN A 132 2.80 41.24 -2.12
N GLU A 133 3.86 41.01 -2.88
CA GLU A 133 5.04 41.86 -2.95
C GLU A 133 5.11 42.55 -4.33
N ASP A 134 5.17 43.83 -4.35
CA ASP A 134 5.26 44.62 -5.60
C ASP A 134 4.22 44.24 -6.67
N SER A 135 2.97 43.99 -6.23
CA SER A 135 1.86 43.57 -7.09
C SER A 135 2.01 42.13 -7.66
N LYS A 136 2.84 41.30 -7.05
CA LYS A 136 2.99 39.89 -7.37
C LYS A 136 2.70 39.04 -6.15
N TRP A 137 1.98 37.95 -6.36
CA TRP A 137 1.78 36.93 -5.30
C TRP A 137 2.97 35.99 -5.27
N VAL A 138 3.66 35.94 -4.14
CA VAL A 138 4.80 35.08 -3.90
C VAL A 138 4.52 34.16 -2.69
N ILE A 139 5.18 33.01 -2.65
CA ILE A 139 5.09 32.04 -1.56
C ILE A 139 6.01 32.52 -0.43
N ASP A 140 5.41 32.83 0.73
CA ASP A 140 6.13 33.16 1.96
C ASP A 140 6.48 31.90 2.74
N SER A 141 5.52 30.97 2.83
CA SER A 141 5.76 29.69 3.46
C SER A 141 4.88 28.59 2.85
N ILE A 142 5.42 27.40 2.81
CA ILE A 142 4.67 26.18 2.48
C ILE A 142 5.04 25.07 3.44
N GLU A 143 4.04 24.38 3.91
CA GLU A 143 4.18 23.16 4.72
C GLU A 143 3.55 22.03 3.95
N GLU A 144 4.29 20.95 3.77
CA GLU A 144 3.84 19.76 3.09
C GLU A 144 3.74 18.59 4.04
N THR A 145 2.66 17.81 3.91
CA THR A 145 2.44 16.55 4.61
C THR A 145 2.31 15.46 3.57
N PRO A 146 3.35 14.67 3.31
CA PRO A 146 3.27 13.57 2.36
C PRO A 146 2.20 12.56 2.74
N HIS A 147 1.43 12.11 1.77
CA HIS A 147 0.61 10.93 1.94
C HIS A 147 1.53 9.73 1.97
N ALA A 148 1.35 8.85 2.96
CA ALA A 148 2.09 7.60 3.01
C ALA A 148 1.91 6.86 1.67
N ALA A 149 3.01 6.57 0.99
CA ALA A 149 2.96 5.78 -0.23
C ALA A 149 2.19 4.48 0.05
N PRO A 150 1.26 4.06 -0.82
CA PRO A 150 0.58 2.80 -0.63
C PRO A 150 1.63 1.69 -0.56
N LYS A 151 1.62 0.92 0.53
CA LYS A 151 2.52 -0.23 0.68
C LYS A 151 2.38 -1.14 -0.53
N SER A 152 3.49 -1.57 -1.09
CA SER A 152 3.45 -2.67 -2.06
C SER A 152 2.90 -3.92 -1.39
N SER A 153 2.30 -4.82 -2.17
CA SER A 153 1.78 -6.08 -1.63
C SER A 153 2.86 -6.87 -0.89
N TYR A 154 4.11 -6.86 -1.38
CA TYR A 154 5.24 -7.53 -0.72
C TYR A 154 5.56 -6.89 0.64
N GLU A 155 5.71 -5.57 0.71
CA GLU A 155 5.99 -4.86 1.97
C GLU A 155 4.91 -5.11 3.02
N ALA A 156 3.64 -5.11 2.61
CA ALA A 156 2.52 -5.39 3.51
C ALA A 156 2.50 -6.85 4.01
N LEU A 157 2.96 -7.80 3.18
CA LEU A 157 2.97 -9.23 3.49
C LEU A 157 4.30 -9.73 4.06
N GLN A 158 5.36 -8.91 4.05
CA GLN A 158 6.71 -9.30 4.47
C GLN A 158 6.76 -9.86 5.89
N GLU A 159 5.89 -9.38 6.77
CA GLU A 159 5.79 -9.90 8.14
C GLU A 159 5.28 -11.36 8.23
N LEU A 160 4.79 -11.93 7.12
CA LEU A 160 4.42 -13.35 6.96
C LEU A 160 5.52 -14.19 6.29
N GLU A 161 6.66 -13.60 5.92
CA GLU A 161 7.73 -14.29 5.20
C GLU A 161 8.27 -15.49 5.96
N TRP A 162 8.25 -15.44 7.28
CA TRP A 162 8.64 -16.57 8.14
C TRP A 162 7.79 -17.82 7.91
N LEU A 163 6.59 -17.75 7.31
CA LEU A 163 5.78 -18.90 6.95
C LEU A 163 6.35 -19.68 5.75
N VAL A 164 7.13 -19.04 4.89
CA VAL A 164 7.64 -19.66 3.65
C VAL A 164 8.43 -20.91 3.96
N GLY A 165 8.09 -22.01 3.26
CA GLY A 165 8.68 -23.32 3.44
C GLY A 165 7.65 -24.41 3.68
N LYS A 166 8.12 -25.55 4.17
CA LYS A 166 7.29 -26.73 4.46
C LYS A 166 7.10 -26.89 5.95
N TRP A 167 5.89 -27.23 6.33
CA TRP A 167 5.47 -27.40 7.72
C TRP A 167 4.66 -28.66 7.87
N VAL A 168 4.74 -29.29 9.02
CA VAL A 168 3.99 -30.48 9.34
C VAL A 168 3.39 -30.38 10.75
N ASP A 169 2.17 -30.82 10.85
CA ASP A 169 1.43 -31.02 12.07
C ASP A 169 1.12 -32.55 12.14
N GLU A 170 1.45 -33.16 13.25
CA GLU A 170 1.17 -34.56 13.51
C GLU A 170 0.30 -34.65 14.77
N ALA A 171 -0.96 -35.01 14.58
CA ALA A 171 -1.92 -35.31 15.63
C ALA A 171 -2.29 -36.80 15.57
N ASP A 172 -2.86 -37.32 16.65
CA ASP A 172 -3.34 -38.71 16.70
C ASP A 172 -4.36 -39.06 15.61
N SER A 173 -5.09 -38.04 15.12
CA SER A 173 -6.11 -38.15 14.08
C SER A 173 -5.58 -38.10 12.64
N GLY A 174 -4.29 -37.79 12.44
CA GLY A 174 -3.70 -37.66 11.13
C GLY A 174 -2.55 -36.66 11.07
N ARG A 175 -2.01 -36.47 9.86
CA ARG A 175 -0.89 -35.58 9.57
C ARG A 175 -1.33 -34.53 8.56
N VAL A 176 -1.03 -33.26 8.82
CA VAL A 176 -1.23 -32.15 7.87
C VAL A 176 0.12 -31.68 7.38
N GLU A 177 0.33 -31.77 6.07
CA GLU A 177 1.49 -31.22 5.39
C GLU A 177 1.11 -29.89 4.74
N THR A 178 1.82 -28.84 5.07
CA THR A 178 1.54 -27.49 4.56
C THR A 178 2.79 -26.93 3.89
N THR A 179 2.63 -26.28 2.73
CA THR A 179 3.70 -25.56 2.04
C THR A 179 3.27 -24.14 1.78
N PHE A 180 4.11 -23.19 2.18
CA PHE A 180 3.96 -21.77 1.83
C PHE A 180 5.02 -21.35 0.83
N ARG A 181 4.62 -20.60 -0.18
CA ARG A 181 5.52 -20.03 -1.19
C ARG A 181 4.99 -18.71 -1.73
N TRP A 182 5.88 -17.83 -2.11
CA TRP A 182 5.53 -16.61 -2.83
C TRP A 182 5.06 -16.91 -4.26
N THR A 183 4.19 -16.07 -4.81
CA THR A 183 4.01 -15.93 -6.27
C THR A 183 5.29 -15.36 -6.89
N ALA A 184 5.45 -15.50 -8.22
CA ALA A 184 6.68 -15.07 -8.91
C ALA A 184 7.02 -13.58 -8.71
N ASN A 185 6.02 -12.74 -8.55
CA ASN A 185 6.15 -11.30 -8.30
C ASN A 185 6.03 -10.90 -6.83
N GLN A 186 5.98 -11.89 -5.92
CA GLN A 186 5.82 -11.71 -4.47
C GLN A 186 4.56 -10.91 -4.04
N ALA A 187 3.58 -10.76 -4.93
CA ALA A 187 2.34 -10.05 -4.62
C ALA A 187 1.39 -10.85 -3.72
N PHE A 188 1.54 -12.18 -3.69
CA PHE A 188 0.73 -13.08 -2.86
C PHE A 188 1.58 -14.17 -2.24
N LEU A 189 1.18 -14.60 -1.04
CA LEU A 189 1.69 -15.81 -0.40
C LEU A 189 0.68 -16.95 -0.63
N LEU A 190 1.12 -18.04 -1.24
CA LEU A 190 0.32 -19.21 -1.52
C LEU A 190 0.58 -20.27 -0.45
N ARG A 191 -0.49 -20.81 0.13
CA ARG A 191 -0.45 -22.00 1.01
C ARG A 191 -1.13 -23.16 0.29
N SER A 192 -0.47 -24.30 0.24
CA SER A 192 -1.07 -25.59 -0.15
C SER A 192 -1.01 -26.52 1.05
N PHE A 193 -2.05 -27.29 1.30
CA PHE A 193 -2.08 -28.26 2.39
C PHE A 193 -2.67 -29.60 1.94
N VAL A 194 -2.20 -30.66 2.57
CA VAL A 194 -2.68 -32.02 2.38
C VAL A 194 -2.89 -32.63 3.76
N VAL A 195 -4.10 -33.16 3.99
CA VAL A 195 -4.48 -33.89 5.20
C VAL A 195 -4.40 -35.38 4.90
N ARG A 196 -3.61 -36.09 5.67
CA ARG A 196 -3.44 -37.55 5.55
C ARG A 196 -4.01 -38.26 6.77
N GLY A 197 -4.92 -39.17 6.56
CA GLY A 197 -5.27 -40.18 7.54
C GLY A 197 -4.24 -41.32 7.54
N ALA A 198 -4.54 -42.42 8.21
CA ALA A 198 -3.61 -43.56 8.35
C ALA A 198 -3.15 -44.11 6.99
N ASP A 199 -4.04 -44.26 6.00
CA ASP A 199 -3.76 -44.97 4.75
C ASP A 199 -4.07 -44.14 3.47
N GLN A 200 -4.62 -42.93 3.60
CA GLN A 200 -5.07 -42.16 2.44
C GLN A 200 -5.08 -40.63 2.69
N VAL A 201 -5.09 -39.87 1.59
CA VAL A 201 -5.38 -38.45 1.64
C VAL A 201 -6.85 -38.25 1.91
N THR A 202 -7.16 -37.55 3.00
CA THR A 202 -8.55 -37.29 3.45
C THR A 202 -9.02 -35.88 3.10
N GLY A 203 -8.08 -34.99 2.77
CA GLY A 203 -8.37 -33.61 2.37
C GLY A 203 -7.15 -32.91 1.79
N GLN A 204 -7.38 -31.93 0.98
CA GLN A 204 -6.35 -31.02 0.48
C GLN A 204 -6.96 -29.68 0.11
N GLY A 205 -6.13 -28.66 0.00
CA GLY A 205 -6.62 -27.35 -0.42
C GLY A 205 -5.52 -26.35 -0.70
N THR A 206 -5.97 -25.19 -1.12
CA THR A 206 -5.11 -24.05 -1.42
C THR A 206 -5.68 -22.81 -0.78
N GLN A 207 -4.80 -21.96 -0.29
CA GLN A 207 -5.15 -20.63 0.23
C GLN A 207 -4.24 -19.60 -0.44
N VAL A 208 -4.83 -18.50 -0.87
CA VAL A 208 -4.13 -17.32 -1.38
C VAL A 208 -4.20 -16.25 -0.31
N ILE A 209 -3.06 -15.72 0.10
CA ILE A 209 -2.96 -14.65 1.11
C ILE A 209 -2.43 -13.41 0.40
N GLY A 210 -3.11 -12.28 0.54
CA GLY A 210 -2.80 -11.04 -0.16
C GLY A 210 -3.07 -9.79 0.67
N TRP A 211 -2.53 -8.68 0.22
CA TRP A 211 -2.82 -7.36 0.76
C TRP A 211 -3.98 -6.73 -0.01
N ASP A 212 -4.98 -6.24 0.72
CA ASP A 212 -6.06 -5.44 0.16
C ASP A 212 -5.76 -3.96 0.42
N PRO A 213 -5.32 -3.19 -0.59
CA PRO A 213 -4.96 -1.79 -0.40
C PRO A 213 -6.17 -0.88 -0.11
N ARG A 214 -7.38 -1.35 -0.42
CA ARG A 214 -8.61 -0.58 -0.16
C ARG A 214 -9.00 -0.60 1.33
N SER A 215 -8.97 -1.78 1.95
CA SER A 215 -9.25 -1.94 3.38
C SER A 215 -8.01 -1.80 4.25
N GLN A 216 -6.80 -1.78 3.64
CA GLN A 216 -5.51 -1.80 4.31
C GLN A 216 -5.36 -3.00 5.27
N GLU A 217 -5.78 -4.17 4.80
CA GLU A 217 -5.77 -5.41 5.58
C GLU A 217 -5.11 -6.55 4.80
N ILE A 218 -4.50 -7.48 5.52
CA ILE A 218 -4.12 -8.77 4.95
C ILE A 218 -5.38 -9.64 4.90
N ARG A 219 -5.70 -10.14 3.72
CA ARG A 219 -6.83 -11.04 3.47
C ARG A 219 -6.39 -12.36 2.89
N SER A 220 -7.23 -13.37 3.02
CA SER A 220 -6.97 -14.65 2.36
C SER A 220 -8.26 -15.31 1.86
N TRP A 221 -8.11 -16.15 0.84
CA TRP A 221 -9.16 -16.95 0.22
C TRP A 221 -8.70 -18.39 0.21
N ALA A 222 -9.52 -19.28 0.76
CA ALA A 222 -9.22 -20.71 0.88
C ALA A 222 -10.21 -21.54 0.09
N PHE A 223 -9.71 -22.61 -0.52
CA PHE A 223 -10.48 -23.56 -1.33
C PHE A 223 -10.05 -24.97 -0.96
N SER A 224 -11.01 -25.82 -0.63
CA SER A 224 -10.82 -27.22 -0.23
C SER A 224 -11.31 -28.18 -1.30
N SER A 225 -10.72 -29.37 -1.34
CA SER A 225 -11.03 -30.41 -2.33
C SER A 225 -12.43 -31.02 -2.19
N ASP A 226 -13.06 -30.81 -1.05
CA ASP A 226 -14.45 -31.22 -0.77
C ASP A 226 -15.48 -30.20 -1.27
N GLY A 227 -15.02 -29.05 -1.83
CA GLY A 227 -15.87 -27.97 -2.31
C GLY A 227 -16.11 -26.86 -1.30
N ALA A 228 -15.60 -26.95 -0.07
CA ALA A 228 -15.64 -25.84 0.87
C ALA A 228 -14.75 -24.68 0.39
N PHE A 229 -15.20 -23.46 0.65
CA PHE A 229 -14.42 -22.25 0.35
C PHE A 229 -14.75 -21.14 1.35
N GLY A 230 -13.85 -20.19 1.47
CA GLY A 230 -14.06 -19.07 2.37
C GLY A 230 -12.99 -17.98 2.24
N ASP A 231 -13.19 -16.90 2.97
CA ASP A 231 -12.26 -15.81 3.08
C ASP A 231 -11.95 -15.51 4.56
N ALA A 232 -10.87 -14.77 4.78
CA ALA A 232 -10.49 -14.36 6.11
C ALA A 232 -9.72 -13.03 6.10
N THR A 233 -9.78 -12.33 7.24
CA THR A 233 -8.95 -11.15 7.54
C THR A 233 -7.92 -11.51 8.61
N TRP A 234 -6.72 -10.94 8.51
CA TRP A 234 -5.59 -11.25 9.36
C TRP A 234 -5.20 -10.01 10.18
N VAL A 235 -5.14 -10.16 11.50
CA VAL A 235 -4.72 -9.08 12.41
C VAL A 235 -3.58 -9.58 13.28
N ARG A 236 -2.47 -8.85 13.27
CA ARG A 236 -1.31 -9.17 14.12
C ARG A 236 -1.47 -8.61 15.53
N THR A 237 -1.14 -9.41 16.53
CA THR A 237 -1.08 -9.01 17.93
C THR A 237 0.15 -9.66 18.57
N GLY A 238 1.25 -8.90 18.66
CA GLY A 238 2.53 -9.41 19.15
C GLY A 238 3.11 -10.49 18.24
N ASN A 239 3.28 -11.73 18.78
CA ASN A 239 3.74 -12.90 18.02
C ASN A 239 2.58 -13.75 17.48
N GLN A 240 1.36 -13.29 17.58
CA GLN A 240 0.15 -13.98 17.12
C GLN A 240 -0.49 -13.26 15.92
N TRP A 241 -1.15 -14.07 15.09
CA TRP A 241 -2.05 -13.65 14.05
C TRP A 241 -3.45 -14.16 14.33
N LEU A 242 -4.40 -13.25 14.45
CA LEU A 242 -5.82 -13.56 14.55
C LEU A 242 -6.41 -13.55 13.14
N ILE A 243 -6.83 -14.74 12.67
CA ILE A 243 -7.33 -14.95 11.31
C ILE A 243 -8.83 -15.22 11.42
N ARG A 244 -9.62 -14.17 11.24
CA ARG A 244 -11.09 -14.25 11.29
C ARG A 244 -11.59 -14.77 9.96
N SER A 245 -12.15 -15.98 9.96
CA SER A 245 -12.63 -16.67 8.77
C SER A 245 -14.14 -16.75 8.69
N SER A 246 -14.64 -16.64 7.47
CA SER A 246 -16.01 -16.95 7.06
C SER A 246 -15.94 -17.93 5.89
N GLN A 247 -16.72 -18.98 5.91
CA GLN A 247 -16.64 -20.02 4.89
C GLN A 247 -18.00 -20.67 4.63
N THR A 248 -18.15 -21.21 3.44
CA THR A 248 -19.23 -22.11 3.07
C THR A 248 -18.70 -23.54 3.09
N VAL A 249 -19.29 -24.37 3.91
CA VAL A 249 -18.94 -25.82 3.98
C VAL A 249 -19.59 -26.59 2.84
N PRO A 250 -19.17 -27.85 2.55
CA PRO A 250 -19.60 -28.57 1.34
C PRO A 250 -21.11 -28.80 1.19
N ASP A 251 -21.84 -28.81 2.29
CA ASP A 251 -23.30 -28.94 2.30
C ASP A 251 -24.06 -27.61 2.16
N GLY A 252 -23.32 -26.49 1.95
CA GLY A 252 -23.85 -25.15 1.73
C GLY A 252 -24.09 -24.33 2.98
N ARG A 253 -23.86 -24.90 4.18
CA ARG A 253 -24.01 -24.15 5.43
C ARG A 253 -22.88 -23.10 5.61
N ALA A 254 -23.20 -22.01 6.27
CA ALA A 254 -22.22 -21.02 6.67
C ALA A 254 -21.46 -21.47 7.92
N ALA A 255 -20.15 -21.24 7.95
CA ALA A 255 -19.34 -21.47 9.14
C ALA A 255 -18.42 -20.25 9.35
N SER A 256 -18.11 -19.96 10.61
CA SER A 256 -17.19 -18.89 10.99
C SER A 256 -16.29 -19.33 12.15
N GLY A 257 -15.20 -18.60 12.34
CA GLY A 257 -14.28 -18.84 13.44
C GLY A 257 -13.03 -17.97 13.36
N THR A 258 -12.21 -18.06 14.38
CA THR A 258 -10.92 -17.34 14.40
C THR A 258 -9.79 -18.35 14.59
N TYR A 259 -8.90 -18.44 13.61
CA TYR A 259 -7.65 -19.15 13.81
C TYR A 259 -6.67 -18.23 14.55
N VAL A 260 -6.09 -18.74 15.62
CA VAL A 260 -4.99 -18.12 16.35
C VAL A 260 -3.71 -18.81 15.91
N LEU A 261 -2.94 -18.16 15.07
CA LEU A 261 -1.63 -18.63 14.62
C LEU A 261 -0.56 -17.92 15.46
N THR A 262 0.25 -18.69 16.20
CA THR A 262 1.30 -18.15 17.06
C THR A 262 2.67 -18.58 16.56
N LYS A 263 3.55 -17.61 16.27
CA LYS A 263 4.96 -17.89 16.03
C LYS A 263 5.65 -18.15 17.36
N VAL A 264 6.06 -19.39 17.62
CA VAL A 264 6.81 -19.75 18.82
C VAL A 264 8.30 -19.43 18.62
N ASP A 265 8.86 -19.92 17.51
CA ASP A 265 10.21 -19.64 17.04
C ASP A 265 10.29 -19.80 15.51
N ASP A 266 11.50 -19.88 14.92
CA ASP A 266 11.66 -20.00 13.48
C ASP A 266 11.36 -21.40 12.94
N GLN A 267 11.23 -22.40 13.81
CA GLN A 267 10.96 -23.80 13.46
C GLN A 267 9.59 -24.30 13.96
N THR A 268 8.91 -23.51 14.80
CA THR A 268 7.71 -23.96 15.50
C THR A 268 6.64 -22.86 15.49
N MET A 269 5.44 -23.23 15.15
CA MET A 269 4.24 -22.42 15.34
C MET A 269 3.12 -23.25 15.98
N THR A 270 2.13 -22.60 16.56
CA THR A 270 0.90 -23.25 16.99
C THR A 270 -0.28 -22.66 16.25
N LEU A 271 -1.29 -23.50 16.01
CA LEU A 271 -2.55 -23.11 15.36
C LEU A 271 -3.72 -23.60 16.21
N GLN A 272 -4.66 -22.73 16.51
CA GLN A 272 -5.89 -23.06 17.21
C GLN A 272 -7.08 -22.39 16.54
N LEU A 273 -8.19 -23.11 16.41
CA LEU A 273 -9.47 -22.54 15.99
C LEU A 273 -10.32 -22.26 17.24
N ILE A 274 -10.72 -21.01 17.41
CA ILE A 274 -11.56 -20.56 18.52
C ILE A 274 -12.84 -19.91 17.99
N GLY A 275 -13.90 -19.94 18.78
CA GLY A 275 -15.18 -19.35 18.41
C GLY A 275 -15.74 -19.94 17.11
N HIS A 276 -15.51 -21.23 16.87
CA HIS A 276 -16.04 -21.92 15.70
C HIS A 276 -17.55 -22.07 15.81
N ASP A 277 -18.23 -21.75 14.75
CA ASP A 277 -19.67 -21.73 14.63
C ASP A 277 -20.10 -22.26 13.27
N ILE A 278 -21.20 -23.03 13.22
CA ILE A 278 -21.83 -23.48 11.97
C ILE A 278 -23.32 -23.13 12.06
N GLU A 279 -23.83 -22.28 11.19
CA GLU A 279 -25.22 -21.80 11.16
C GLU A 279 -25.69 -21.20 12.51
N GLY A 280 -24.81 -20.51 13.27
CA GLY A 280 -25.12 -19.97 14.58
C GLY A 280 -24.97 -20.96 15.73
N GLU A 281 -24.62 -22.21 15.46
CA GLU A 281 -24.42 -23.24 16.46
C GLU A 281 -22.95 -23.36 16.85
N PRO A 282 -22.56 -22.98 18.08
CA PRO A 282 -21.17 -23.08 18.52
C PRO A 282 -20.66 -24.52 18.49
N GLN A 283 -19.43 -24.68 17.98
CA GLN A 283 -18.73 -25.96 17.94
C GLN A 283 -17.71 -26.05 19.09
N PRO A 284 -17.39 -27.25 19.58
CA PRO A 284 -16.36 -27.43 20.60
C PRO A 284 -15.02 -26.80 20.17
N THR A 285 -14.35 -26.14 21.11
CA THR A 285 -13.00 -25.62 20.87
C THR A 285 -11.99 -26.76 20.99
N GLU A 286 -11.23 -26.98 19.93
CA GLU A 286 -10.13 -27.95 19.91
C GLU A 286 -8.87 -27.32 20.55
N PRO A 287 -7.99 -28.13 21.15
CA PRO A 287 -6.70 -27.64 21.64
C PRO A 287 -5.83 -27.10 20.50
N ALA A 288 -4.88 -26.26 20.84
CA ALA A 288 -3.90 -25.76 19.86
C ALA A 288 -3.02 -26.93 19.36
N VAL A 289 -2.83 -27.01 18.05
CA VAL A 289 -1.90 -27.96 17.43
C VAL A 289 -0.52 -27.32 17.27
N THR A 290 0.52 -28.13 17.46
CA THR A 290 1.91 -27.70 17.21
C THR A 290 2.29 -28.09 15.79
N VAL A 291 2.80 -27.12 15.04
CA VAL A 291 3.21 -27.27 13.65
C VAL A 291 4.71 -26.99 13.56
N VAL A 292 5.48 -27.92 13.02
CA VAL A 292 6.93 -27.82 12.95
C VAL A 292 7.41 -27.69 11.51
N ARG A 293 8.48 -26.96 11.31
CA ARG A 293 9.10 -26.78 10.00
C ARG A 293 9.84 -28.06 9.59
N VAL A 294 9.64 -28.49 8.36
CA VAL A 294 10.39 -29.60 7.77
C VAL A 294 11.70 -29.04 7.22
N ALA A 295 12.83 -29.61 7.66
CA ALA A 295 14.13 -29.27 7.09
C ALA A 295 14.16 -29.63 5.59
N ASP A 296 14.66 -28.72 4.76
CA ASP A 296 14.91 -29.06 3.36
C ASP A 296 15.94 -30.21 3.31
N GLN A 297 15.51 -31.37 2.85
CA GLN A 297 16.46 -32.46 2.56
C GLN A 297 17.33 -31.94 1.39
N PRO A 298 18.67 -31.94 1.51
CA PRO A 298 19.53 -31.64 0.39
C PRO A 298 19.15 -32.63 -0.73
N GLN A 299 18.80 -32.10 -1.89
CA GLN A 299 18.58 -32.93 -3.07
C GLN A 299 19.84 -33.79 -3.26
N SER A 300 19.72 -35.09 -3.10
CA SER A 300 20.79 -36.00 -3.45
C SER A 300 21.09 -35.82 -4.94
N VAL A 301 22.22 -35.18 -5.23
CA VAL A 301 22.73 -35.08 -6.59
C VAL A 301 22.89 -36.52 -7.06
N PRO A 302 22.25 -36.94 -8.17
CA PRO A 302 22.47 -38.29 -8.70
C PRO A 302 23.96 -38.47 -8.97
N ASP A 303 24.56 -39.52 -8.41
CA ASP A 303 25.92 -39.87 -8.61
C ASP A 303 26.17 -40.12 -10.14
N PRO A 304 26.96 -39.29 -10.83
CA PRO A 304 27.16 -39.44 -12.25
C PRO A 304 27.95 -40.75 -12.60
N SER A 305 28.43 -41.49 -11.60
CA SER A 305 29.18 -42.73 -11.81
C SER A 305 28.29 -43.99 -11.90
N ALA A 306 26.99 -43.91 -11.66
CA ALA A 306 26.10 -45.07 -11.65
C ALA A 306 25.69 -45.58 -13.05
N ASN A 307 26.11 -44.96 -14.14
CA ASN A 307 25.68 -45.33 -15.50
C ASN A 307 26.87 -45.70 -16.40
N ASN A 308 27.68 -46.69 -16.00
CA ASN A 308 28.65 -47.31 -16.88
C ASN A 308 28.43 -48.82 -16.95
N PRO A 309 27.63 -49.35 -17.88
CA PRO A 309 27.56 -50.77 -18.15
C PRO A 309 28.82 -51.21 -18.90
N ARG A 310 29.55 -52.13 -18.35
CA ARG A 310 30.65 -52.85 -19.04
C ARG A 310 30.07 -53.77 -20.09
#